data_08ec17624da7754f8a2668e006ebc54b
#
_entry.id   08ec17624da7754f8a2668e006ebc54b
#
_cell.length_a   1.000
_cell.length_b   1.000
_cell.length_c   1.000
_cell.angle_alpha   90.00
_cell.angle_beta   90.00
_cell.angle_gamma   90.00
#
_symmetry.space_group_name_H-M   'P 1'
#
loop_
_entity.id
_entity.type
_entity.pdbx_description
1 polymer ?
#
loop_
_entity_poly.entity_id
_entity_poly.type
_entity_poly.pdbx_seq_one_letter_code
_entity_poly.pdbx_strand_id
1 'polypeptide(L)'
;GYIPISLQYNDYTAEYAREKSIAGGDPFESFTNRSYRGKTSRTINLCDLHMLEETRRNIGNKPIILVISMSNPMVMQEVEPLADAILIGFDVQVQAIMDIISGKYEPSGLLPAQMPADMRAVEEHNEDTPLDIRCYTDTDGNSYDFAFGLNWHGIINDERTHRYRKVK
;
A
#
# COMPACT_ATOMS: atom_id res chain seq x y z
N GLY A 1 10.39 12.50 21.01
CA GLY A 1 9.95 11.17 20.65
C GLY A 1 9.58 11.07 19.18
N TYR A 2 9.57 9.87 18.63
CA TYR A 2 9.16 9.64 17.25
C TYR A 2 7.67 9.88 17.09
N ILE A 3 7.30 10.47 15.95
CA ILE A 3 5.91 10.62 15.56
C ILE A 3 5.52 9.29 14.86
N PRO A 4 4.44 8.62 15.28
CA PRO A 4 4.00 7.41 14.61
C PRO A 4 3.56 7.74 13.19
N ILE A 5 3.89 6.85 12.24
CA ILE A 5 3.43 6.91 10.87
C ILE A 5 2.33 5.85 10.72
N SER A 6 1.21 6.23 10.12
CA SER A 6 0.19 5.27 9.69
C SER A 6 0.26 5.12 8.17
N LEU A 7 0.11 3.89 7.72
CA LEU A 7 -0.05 3.54 6.30
C LEU A 7 -1.51 3.24 5.96
N GLN A 8 -2.44 3.61 6.83
CA GLN A 8 -3.89 3.48 6.64
C GLN A 8 -4.59 4.83 6.86
N TYR A 9 -5.84 4.96 6.43
CA TYR A 9 -6.62 6.19 6.58
C TYR A 9 -7.18 6.37 7.98
N ASN A 10 -7.74 5.30 8.57
CA ASN A 10 -8.30 5.36 9.92
C ASN A 10 -7.22 5.53 10.99
N ASP A 11 -7.63 6.06 12.14
CA ASP A 11 -6.75 6.15 13.30
C ASP A 11 -6.16 4.78 13.64
N TYR A 12 -4.89 4.75 13.98
CA TYR A 12 -4.19 3.55 14.37
C TYR A 12 -3.36 3.78 15.63
N THR A 13 -3.52 2.90 16.61
CA THR A 13 -2.67 2.88 17.81
C THR A 13 -1.70 1.70 17.70
N ALA A 14 -0.42 1.99 17.73
CA ALA A 14 0.62 0.98 17.59
C ALA A 14 0.64 0.03 18.80
N GLU A 15 0.38 -1.25 18.57
CA GLU A 15 0.34 -2.28 19.61
C GLU A 15 1.53 -3.23 19.55
N TYR A 16 1.99 -3.54 18.34
CA TYR A 16 3.01 -4.56 18.05
C TYR A 16 4.38 -3.96 17.76
N ALA A 17 4.46 -2.63 17.72
CA ALA A 17 5.74 -1.95 17.51
C ALA A 17 6.76 -2.36 18.58
N ARG A 18 8.00 -2.54 18.15
CA ARG A 18 9.10 -2.89 19.03
C ARG A 18 9.30 -1.79 20.09
N GLU A 19 9.76 -2.20 21.27
CA GLU A 19 10.10 -1.24 22.34
C GLU A 19 11.30 -0.38 21.97
N LYS A 20 12.18 -0.90 21.13
CA LYS A 20 13.36 -0.17 20.61
C LYS A 20 13.46 -0.42 19.11
N SER A 21 13.78 0.63 18.35
CA SER A 21 14.15 0.48 16.95
C SER A 21 15.46 -0.29 16.83
N ILE A 22 15.57 -1.14 15.80
CA ILE A 22 16.80 -1.83 15.42
C ILE A 22 17.47 -1.18 14.21
N ALA A 23 16.83 -0.15 13.61
CA ALA A 23 17.44 0.58 12.51
C ALA A 23 18.79 1.17 12.94
N GLY A 24 19.79 0.95 12.12
CA GLY A 24 21.14 1.47 12.34
C GLY A 24 21.13 2.99 12.54
N GLY A 25 22.00 3.46 13.39
CA GLY A 25 22.11 4.86 13.70
C GLY A 25 23.54 5.23 14.09
N ASP A 26 23.75 6.50 14.39
CA ASP A 26 24.99 6.96 14.97
C ASP A 26 25.27 6.20 16.29
N PRO A 27 26.50 5.68 16.52
CA PRO A 27 26.88 5.04 17.77
C PRO A 27 26.61 5.87 19.02
N PHE A 28 26.53 7.18 18.89
CA PHE A 28 26.19 8.12 19.96
C PHE A 28 24.69 8.37 20.10
N GLU A 29 23.88 7.81 19.22
CA GLU A 29 22.41 7.99 19.26
C GLU A 29 21.79 7.16 20.37
N SER A 30 20.93 7.80 21.17
CA SER A 30 20.13 7.08 22.17
C SER A 30 18.92 6.43 21.52
N PHE A 31 18.75 5.12 21.69
CA PHE A 31 17.55 4.39 21.25
C PHE A 31 16.36 4.56 22.24
N THR A 32 16.54 5.31 23.31
CA THR A 32 15.48 5.62 24.27
C THR A 32 14.39 6.46 23.59
N ASN A 33 13.13 6.08 23.74
CA ASN A 33 11.98 6.76 23.14
C ASN A 33 11.90 6.73 21.61
N ARG A 34 12.59 5.83 20.93
CA ARG A 34 12.46 5.63 19.49
C ARG A 34 11.23 4.77 19.12
N SER A 35 10.68 4.04 20.06
CA SER A 35 9.45 3.29 19.83
C SER A 35 8.22 4.21 19.81
N TYR A 36 7.30 3.90 18.91
CA TYR A 36 5.96 4.51 18.84
C TYR A 36 4.86 3.61 19.42
N ARG A 37 5.21 2.54 20.11
CA ARG A 37 4.28 1.63 20.79
C ARG A 37 3.36 2.40 21.74
N GLY A 38 2.05 2.14 21.64
CA GLY A 38 1.03 2.83 22.42
C GLY A 38 0.69 4.24 21.96
N LYS A 39 1.32 4.74 20.90
CA LYS A 39 1.00 6.05 20.31
C LYS A 39 -0.01 5.90 19.20
N THR A 40 -0.95 6.86 19.13
CA THR A 40 -1.97 6.91 18.08
C THR A 40 -1.53 7.84 16.98
N SER A 41 -1.66 7.37 15.74
CA SER A 41 -1.48 8.15 14.52
C SER A 41 -2.83 8.49 13.91
N ARG A 42 -2.97 9.73 13.43
CA ARG A 42 -4.13 10.22 12.68
C ARG A 42 -3.67 10.79 11.36
N THR A 43 -4.30 10.34 10.28
CA THR A 43 -4.02 10.88 8.96
C THR A 43 -4.84 12.14 8.70
N ILE A 44 -4.28 13.06 7.93
CA ILE A 44 -4.99 14.29 7.54
C ILE A 44 -5.94 14.08 6.36
N ASN A 45 -5.80 12.97 5.66
CA ASN A 45 -6.56 12.62 4.45
C ASN A 45 -7.62 11.53 4.66
N LEU A 46 -8.11 11.34 5.87
CA LEU A 46 -9.24 10.45 6.16
C LEU A 46 -10.49 10.82 5.33
N CYS A 47 -10.63 12.10 4.95
CA CYS A 47 -11.71 12.55 4.09
C CYS A 47 -11.73 11.86 2.70
N ASP A 48 -10.59 11.40 2.20
CA ASP A 48 -10.51 10.69 0.93
C ASP A 48 -11.20 9.31 1.03
N LEU A 49 -10.99 8.60 2.13
CA LEU A 49 -11.71 7.35 2.41
C LEU A 49 -13.21 7.59 2.53
N HIS A 50 -13.63 8.59 3.30
CA HIS A 50 -15.06 8.92 3.45
C HIS A 50 -15.71 9.30 2.10
N MET A 51 -14.99 10.02 1.25
CA MET A 51 -15.46 10.35 -0.10
C MET A 51 -15.67 9.08 -0.94
N LEU A 52 -14.75 8.13 -0.87
CA LEU A 52 -14.86 6.85 -1.58
C LEU A 52 -16.05 6.01 -1.07
N GLU A 53 -16.21 5.90 0.25
CA GLU A 53 -17.32 5.20 0.90
C GLU A 53 -18.68 5.82 0.52
N GLU A 54 -18.77 7.14 0.55
CA GLU A 54 -19.98 7.86 0.16
C GLU A 54 -20.27 7.69 -1.34
N THR A 55 -19.24 7.73 -2.17
CA THR A 55 -19.38 7.48 -3.61
C THR A 55 -19.95 6.08 -3.84
N ARG A 56 -19.38 5.05 -3.24
CA ARG A 56 -19.87 3.68 -3.37
C ARG A 56 -21.32 3.53 -2.94
N ARG A 57 -21.71 4.15 -1.84
CA ARG A 57 -23.11 4.12 -1.35
C ARG A 57 -24.08 4.78 -2.33
N ASN A 58 -23.67 5.88 -2.97
CA ASN A 58 -24.57 6.70 -3.79
C ASN A 58 -24.69 6.23 -5.24
N ILE A 59 -23.64 5.62 -5.81
CA ILE A 59 -23.66 5.20 -7.21
C ILE A 59 -24.16 3.77 -7.44
N GLY A 60 -24.40 3.02 -6.36
CA GLY A 60 -24.84 1.63 -6.42
C GLY A 60 -23.85 0.73 -7.15
N ASN A 61 -24.31 0.00 -8.15
CA ASN A 61 -23.51 -0.99 -8.90
C ASN A 61 -22.69 -0.38 -10.07
N LYS A 62 -22.58 0.95 -10.17
CA LYS A 62 -21.70 1.53 -11.19
C LYS A 62 -20.24 1.31 -10.83
N PRO A 63 -19.37 1.05 -11.81
CA PRO A 63 -17.97 0.80 -11.54
C PRO A 63 -17.26 2.05 -11.01
N ILE A 64 -16.38 1.84 -10.03
CA ILE A 64 -15.45 2.83 -9.51
C ILE A 64 -14.05 2.45 -9.94
N ILE A 65 -13.39 3.35 -10.66
CA ILE A 65 -11.96 3.27 -10.92
C ILE A 65 -11.27 4.22 -9.93
N LEU A 66 -10.59 3.64 -8.94
CA LEU A 66 -9.86 4.40 -7.95
C LEU A 66 -8.44 4.69 -8.45
N VAL A 67 -8.06 5.97 -8.47
CA VAL A 67 -6.70 6.40 -8.80
C VAL A 67 -6.02 6.90 -7.52
N ILE A 68 -4.92 6.27 -7.15
CA ILE A 68 -4.15 6.62 -5.96
C ILE A 68 -2.79 7.15 -6.39
N SER A 69 -2.46 8.39 -6.02
CA SER A 69 -1.08 8.89 -6.08
C SER A 69 -0.36 8.46 -4.82
N MET A 70 0.72 7.71 -4.97
CA MET A 70 1.38 7.03 -3.86
C MET A 70 2.88 7.31 -3.88
N SER A 71 3.45 7.58 -2.72
CA SER A 71 4.91 7.69 -2.52
C SER A 71 5.45 6.58 -1.62
N ASN A 72 4.59 6.00 -0.78
CA ASN A 72 4.91 4.92 0.13
C ASN A 72 3.87 3.80 -0.01
N PRO A 73 4.20 2.54 0.32
CA PRO A 73 3.21 1.49 0.46
C PRO A 73 2.09 1.89 1.42
N MET A 74 0.87 1.37 1.19
CA MET A 74 -0.26 1.62 2.07
C MET A 74 -1.06 0.34 2.31
N VAL A 75 -1.85 0.36 3.38
CA VAL A 75 -2.83 -0.69 3.69
C VAL A 75 -4.00 -0.57 2.72
N MET A 76 -4.18 -1.57 1.86
CA MET A 76 -5.21 -1.57 0.81
C MET A 76 -6.58 -2.01 1.33
N GLN A 77 -6.65 -2.65 2.48
CA GLN A 77 -7.86 -3.22 3.07
C GLN A 77 -9.02 -2.22 3.21
N GLU A 78 -8.73 -0.94 3.39
CA GLU A 78 -9.76 0.08 3.58
C GLU A 78 -10.39 0.56 2.26
N VAL A 79 -9.65 0.49 1.15
CA VAL A 79 -10.06 1.09 -0.13
C VAL A 79 -10.38 0.05 -1.21
N GLU A 80 -9.65 -1.07 -1.23
CA GLU A 80 -9.79 -2.07 -2.29
C GLU A 80 -11.22 -2.62 -2.39
N PRO A 81 -11.91 -2.98 -1.29
CA PRO A 81 -13.29 -3.49 -1.37
C PRO A 81 -14.32 -2.49 -1.89
N LEU A 82 -13.97 -1.22 -1.96
CA LEU A 82 -14.85 -0.14 -2.43
C LEU A 82 -14.68 0.19 -3.92
N ALA A 83 -13.64 -0.34 -4.57
CA ALA A 83 -13.29 -0.06 -5.95
C ALA A 83 -13.41 -1.32 -6.83
N ASP A 84 -13.74 -1.12 -8.11
CA ASP A 84 -13.78 -2.21 -9.11
C ASP A 84 -12.46 -2.31 -9.89
N ALA A 85 -11.68 -1.24 -9.90
CA ALA A 85 -10.31 -1.20 -10.42
C ALA A 85 -9.49 -0.15 -9.67
N ILE A 86 -8.20 -0.44 -9.47
CA ILE A 86 -7.29 0.48 -8.80
C ILE A 86 -6.08 0.74 -9.69
N LEU A 87 -5.80 2.01 -9.94
CA LEU A 87 -4.58 2.47 -10.58
C LEU A 87 -3.71 3.18 -9.55
N ILE A 88 -2.48 2.69 -9.37
CA ILE A 88 -1.51 3.30 -8.48
C ILE A 88 -0.47 4.04 -9.31
N GLY A 89 -0.36 5.34 -9.10
CA GLY A 89 0.64 6.20 -9.74
C GLY A 89 1.73 6.61 -8.75
N PHE A 90 2.98 6.43 -9.13
CA PHE A 90 4.16 6.95 -8.45
C PHE A 90 4.68 8.13 -9.27
N ASP A 91 4.22 9.33 -8.97
CA ASP A 91 4.54 10.58 -9.69
C ASP A 91 4.32 10.50 -11.21
N VAL A 92 3.24 9.82 -11.61
CA VAL A 92 2.88 9.62 -13.01
C VAL A 92 2.06 10.81 -13.52
N GLN A 93 2.31 11.22 -14.76
CA GLN A 93 1.51 12.26 -15.39
C GLN A 93 0.05 11.83 -15.55
N VAL A 94 -0.88 12.72 -15.25
CA VAL A 94 -2.33 12.49 -15.34
C VAL A 94 -2.74 11.96 -16.73
N GLN A 95 -2.10 12.46 -17.81
CA GLN A 95 -2.39 11.99 -19.16
C GLN A 95 -2.15 10.49 -19.33
N ALA A 96 -1.10 9.93 -18.75
CA ALA A 96 -0.82 8.50 -18.81
C ALA A 96 -1.89 7.67 -18.10
N ILE A 97 -2.37 8.16 -16.95
CA ILE A 97 -3.49 7.54 -16.22
C ILE A 97 -4.76 7.56 -17.06
N MET A 98 -5.10 8.71 -17.65
CA MET A 98 -6.28 8.85 -18.51
C MET A 98 -6.21 8.00 -19.77
N ASP A 99 -5.03 7.83 -20.34
CA ASP A 99 -4.80 6.98 -21.50
C ASP A 99 -5.03 5.49 -21.17
N ILE A 100 -4.72 5.04 -19.95
CA ILE A 100 -5.05 3.69 -19.46
C ILE A 100 -6.56 3.57 -19.21
N ILE A 101 -7.17 4.51 -18.49
CA ILE A 101 -8.60 4.48 -18.16
C ILE A 101 -9.46 4.48 -19.45
N SER A 102 -9.04 5.23 -20.47
CA SER A 102 -9.74 5.26 -21.75
C SER A 102 -9.52 4.03 -22.63
N GLY A 103 -8.69 3.08 -22.20
CA GLY A 103 -8.35 1.88 -22.98
C GLY A 103 -7.39 2.13 -24.16
N LYS A 104 -6.75 3.29 -24.22
CA LYS A 104 -5.78 3.61 -25.27
C LYS A 104 -4.49 2.81 -25.13
N TYR A 105 -4.08 2.56 -23.90
CA TYR A 105 -2.91 1.73 -23.57
C TYR A 105 -3.28 0.68 -22.52
N GLU A 106 -2.77 -0.53 -22.71
CA GLU A 106 -2.90 -1.61 -21.74
C GLU A 106 -2.04 -1.33 -20.51
N PRO A 107 -2.58 -1.55 -19.28
CA PRO A 107 -1.77 -1.49 -18.08
C PRO A 107 -0.62 -2.49 -18.14
N SER A 108 0.58 -2.07 -17.76
CA SER A 108 1.77 -2.93 -17.76
C SER A 108 2.67 -2.69 -16.53
N GLY A 109 2.21 -1.85 -15.60
CA GLY A 109 2.92 -1.55 -14.37
C GLY A 109 2.97 -2.74 -13.42
N LEU A 110 4.03 -2.81 -12.63
CA LEU A 110 4.19 -3.77 -11.55
C LEU A 110 4.44 -3.01 -10.26
N LEU A 111 3.92 -3.51 -9.14
CA LEU A 111 4.15 -2.89 -7.84
C LEU A 111 5.64 -2.86 -7.50
N PRO A 112 6.19 -1.69 -7.18
CA PRO A 112 7.60 -1.54 -6.82
C PRO A 112 7.90 -1.93 -5.38
N ALA A 113 6.87 -2.23 -4.58
CA ALA A 113 6.97 -2.59 -3.18
C ALA A 113 5.80 -3.49 -2.77
N GLN A 114 5.95 -4.17 -1.66
CA GLN A 114 4.89 -4.96 -1.04
C GLN A 114 3.86 -4.02 -0.40
N MET A 115 2.56 -4.29 -0.61
CA MET A 115 1.48 -3.59 0.09
C MET A 115 1.12 -4.39 1.34
N PRO A 116 1.26 -3.81 2.54
CA PRO A 116 1.01 -4.54 3.78
C PRO A 116 -0.46 -4.94 3.91
N ALA A 117 -0.69 -6.11 4.50
CA ALA A 117 -2.04 -6.60 4.77
C ALA A 117 -2.81 -5.68 5.72
N ASP A 118 -2.13 -5.21 6.75
CA ASP A 118 -2.64 -4.34 7.80
C ASP A 118 -1.47 -3.65 8.53
N MET A 119 -1.78 -2.78 9.48
CA MET A 119 -0.76 -2.10 10.28
C MET A 119 0.03 -3.06 11.19
N ARG A 120 -0.54 -4.18 11.57
CA ARG A 120 0.19 -5.21 12.31
C ARG A 120 1.32 -5.81 11.45
N ALA A 121 1.05 -6.09 10.18
CA ALA A 121 2.09 -6.55 9.25
C ALA A 121 3.23 -5.53 9.11
N VAL A 122 2.91 -4.23 9.13
CA VAL A 122 3.91 -3.15 9.13
C VAL A 122 4.77 -3.17 10.39
N GLU A 123 4.18 -3.44 11.55
CA GLU A 123 4.90 -3.43 12.83
C GLU A 123 5.74 -4.69 13.07
N GLU A 124 5.31 -5.82 12.52
CA GLU A 124 5.95 -7.13 12.71
C GLU A 124 7.13 -7.36 11.75
N HIS A 125 7.20 -6.66 10.60
CA HIS A 125 8.28 -6.86 9.65
C HIS A 125 9.64 -6.39 10.20
N ASN A 126 10.73 -6.91 9.66
CA ASN A 126 12.08 -6.53 10.06
C ASN A 126 12.58 -5.38 9.20
N GLU A 127 13.12 -4.33 9.85
CA GLU A 127 13.51 -3.08 9.20
C GLU A 127 14.59 -3.25 8.12
N ASP A 128 15.39 -4.31 8.21
CA ASP A 128 16.53 -4.62 7.33
C ASP A 128 16.34 -5.89 6.49
N THR A 129 15.16 -6.52 6.56
CA THR A 129 14.86 -7.73 5.81
C THR A 129 13.96 -7.41 4.64
N PRO A 130 14.44 -7.51 3.39
CA PRO A 130 13.61 -7.22 2.24
C PRO A 130 12.54 -8.31 2.04
N LEU A 131 11.37 -7.89 1.55
CA LEU A 131 10.28 -8.77 1.12
C LEU A 131 9.74 -9.71 2.22
N ASP A 132 9.76 -9.30 3.47
CA ASP A 132 9.23 -10.08 4.60
C ASP A 132 7.86 -9.61 5.10
N ILE A 133 7.30 -8.55 4.51
CA ILE A 133 5.97 -8.06 4.88
C ILE A 133 4.89 -9.06 4.44
N ARG A 134 3.96 -9.36 5.34
CA ARG A 134 2.73 -10.06 4.99
C ARG A 134 1.86 -9.15 4.13
N CYS A 135 1.74 -9.51 2.84
CA CYS A 135 1.03 -8.71 1.84
C CYS A 135 -0.49 -8.78 2.00
N TYR A 136 -1.16 -7.71 1.57
CA TYR A 136 -2.60 -7.72 1.35
C TYR A 136 -2.96 -8.75 0.28
N THR A 137 -4.07 -9.44 0.50
CA THR A 137 -4.67 -10.37 -0.47
C THR A 137 -6.11 -9.96 -0.68
N ASP A 138 -6.51 -9.73 -1.93
CA ASP A 138 -7.87 -9.37 -2.28
C ASP A 138 -8.84 -10.56 -2.27
N THR A 139 -10.11 -10.29 -2.57
CA THR A 139 -11.17 -11.33 -2.60
C THR A 139 -10.99 -12.35 -3.72
N ASP A 140 -10.26 -12.02 -4.76
CA ASP A 140 -9.93 -12.91 -5.87
C ASP A 140 -8.68 -13.76 -5.61
N GLY A 141 -8.04 -13.57 -4.46
CA GLY A 141 -6.84 -14.29 -4.05
C GLY A 141 -5.54 -13.71 -4.61
N ASN A 142 -5.55 -12.50 -5.17
CA ASN A 142 -4.34 -11.83 -5.63
C ASN A 142 -3.57 -11.24 -4.46
N SER A 143 -2.30 -11.59 -4.34
CA SER A 143 -1.41 -11.01 -3.33
C SER A 143 -0.74 -9.74 -3.89
N TYR A 144 -0.87 -8.63 -3.18
CA TYR A 144 -0.29 -7.34 -3.57
C TYR A 144 1.19 -7.27 -3.18
N ASP A 145 1.93 -8.24 -3.68
CA ASP A 145 3.35 -8.42 -3.43
C ASP A 145 4.22 -7.62 -4.42
N PHE A 146 5.50 -7.53 -4.14
CA PHE A 146 6.48 -6.96 -5.08
C PHE A 146 6.36 -7.60 -6.47
N ALA A 147 6.34 -6.77 -7.51
CA ALA A 147 6.15 -7.15 -8.89
C ALA A 147 4.76 -7.73 -9.24
N PHE A 148 3.76 -7.56 -8.39
CA PHE A 148 2.37 -7.81 -8.77
C PHE A 148 1.84 -6.70 -9.69
N GLY A 149 1.03 -7.06 -10.66
CA GLY A 149 0.31 -6.15 -11.54
C GLY A 149 -0.72 -6.88 -12.38
N LEU A 150 -1.72 -6.15 -12.82
CA LEU A 150 -2.80 -6.65 -13.68
C LEU A 150 -2.78 -5.92 -15.03
N ASN A 151 -3.15 -6.64 -16.06
CA ASN A 151 -3.46 -6.11 -17.38
C ASN A 151 -4.86 -6.56 -17.82
N TRP A 152 -5.24 -6.34 -19.07
CA TRP A 152 -6.57 -6.75 -19.57
C TRP A 152 -6.79 -8.28 -19.61
N HIS A 153 -5.72 -9.05 -19.50
CA HIS A 153 -5.76 -10.52 -19.53
C HIS A 153 -5.62 -11.17 -18.14
N GLY A 154 -5.50 -10.35 -17.08
CA GLY A 154 -5.31 -10.79 -15.70
C GLY A 154 -3.92 -10.50 -15.15
N ILE A 155 -3.38 -11.39 -14.32
CA ILE A 155 -2.08 -11.19 -13.68
C ILE A 155 -0.96 -11.17 -14.73
N ILE A 156 -0.16 -10.11 -14.70
CA ILE A 156 0.99 -9.97 -15.58
C ILE A 156 2.02 -11.06 -15.26
N ASN A 157 2.34 -11.86 -16.27
CA ASN A 157 3.29 -12.95 -16.18
C ASN A 157 4.25 -12.90 -17.37
N ASP A 158 5.36 -12.19 -17.25
CA ASP A 158 6.34 -11.93 -18.29
C ASP A 158 7.78 -12.08 -17.77
N GLU A 159 8.76 -11.76 -18.60
CA GLU A 159 10.18 -11.85 -18.23
C GLU A 159 10.55 -11.02 -17.00
N ARG A 160 9.88 -9.87 -16.79
CA ARG A 160 10.11 -9.00 -15.61
C ARG A 160 9.69 -9.72 -14.35
N THR A 161 8.47 -10.28 -14.33
CA THR A 161 7.93 -10.99 -13.16
C THR A 161 8.74 -12.26 -12.87
N HIS A 162 9.20 -12.98 -13.88
CA HIS A 162 10.09 -14.14 -13.72
C HIS A 162 11.45 -13.75 -13.15
N ARG A 163 11.98 -12.60 -13.57
CA ARG A 163 13.24 -12.08 -13.05
C ARG A 163 13.14 -11.70 -11.58
N TYR A 164 12.05 -11.04 -11.20
CA TYR A 164 11.86 -10.54 -9.83
C TYR A 164 11.50 -11.66 -8.84
N ARG A 165 10.79 -12.71 -9.28
CA ARG A 165 10.52 -13.90 -8.44
C ARG A 165 11.78 -14.64 -8.00
N LYS A 166 12.89 -14.48 -8.70
CA LYS A 166 14.18 -15.10 -8.33
C LYS A 166 14.89 -14.38 -7.18
N VAL A 167 14.38 -13.23 -6.76
CA VAL A 167 14.95 -12.43 -5.67
C VAL A 167 14.39 -12.83 -4.31
N LYS A 168 13.34 -13.67 -4.29
CA LYS A 168 12.74 -14.25 -3.07
C LYS A 168 13.49 -15.47 -2.58
#